data_55df787044c91f000167ff97718d8ae4
#
_entry.id   55df787044c91f000167ff97718d8ae4
#
_cell.length_a   1.000
_cell.length_b   1.000
_cell.length_c   1.000
_cell.angle_alpha   90.00
_cell.angle_beta   90.00
_cell.angle_gamma   90.00
#
_symmetry.space_group_name_H-M   'P 1'
#
loop_
_entity.id
_entity.type
_entity.pdbx_description
1 polymer ?
#
loop_
_entity_poly.entity_id
_entity_poly.type
_entity_poly.pdbx_seq_one_letter_code
_entity_poly.pdbx_strand_id
1 'polypeptide(L)'
;MPQNQVMKSIAKVALPMMGFTDIVPEIEIKPEDILIEKKSWNAFFQTHLDEELKKREITQLVLAGISTSIAVEGTARAGSELGYNLIFATDAMTDRVREAHTNSLVNIFPRLGELATVMEITRKLSSGSVK
;
A
#
# COMPACT_ATOMS: atom_id res chain seq x y z
N MET A 1 16.18 11.58 1.47
CA MET A 1 15.74 10.26 0.99
C MET A 1 15.14 10.38 -0.41
N PRO A 2 15.54 9.54 -1.35
CA PRO A 2 14.93 9.55 -2.68
C PRO A 2 13.45 9.19 -2.60
N GLN A 3 12.60 10.09 -3.07
CA GLN A 3 11.14 9.93 -3.00
C GLN A 3 10.62 8.77 -3.84
N ASN A 4 11.38 8.36 -4.85
CA ASN A 4 11.00 7.25 -5.73
C ASN A 4 10.98 5.90 -5.02
N GLN A 5 11.59 5.79 -3.85
CA GLN A 5 11.63 4.53 -3.10
C GLN A 5 10.27 4.15 -2.52
N VAL A 6 9.40 5.14 -2.31
CA VAL A 6 8.09 4.92 -1.73
C VAL A 6 7.25 3.96 -2.56
N MET A 7 7.21 4.17 -3.88
CA MET A 7 6.41 3.34 -4.78
C MET A 7 6.93 1.91 -4.92
N LYS A 8 8.22 1.72 -4.77
CA LYS A 8 8.83 0.40 -4.97
C LYS A 8 8.52 -0.59 -3.84
N SER A 9 8.18 -0.08 -2.67
CA SER A 9 8.06 -0.92 -1.49
C SER A 9 6.67 -1.48 -1.26
N ILE A 10 5.65 -0.88 -1.84
CA ILE A 10 4.26 -1.17 -1.50
C ILE A 10 3.63 -2.22 -2.41
N ALA A 11 4.07 -2.26 -3.65
CA ALA A 11 3.39 -3.03 -4.69
C ALA A 11 3.53 -4.54 -4.56
N LYS A 12 4.26 -5.03 -3.57
CA LYS A 12 4.71 -6.43 -3.56
C LYS A 12 4.26 -7.22 -2.35
N VAL A 13 3.15 -6.84 -1.77
CA VAL A 13 2.56 -7.64 -0.70
C VAL A 13 1.65 -8.69 -1.32
N ALA A 14 2.03 -9.95 -1.17
CA ALA A 14 1.25 -11.06 -1.68
C ALA A 14 0.33 -11.63 -0.61
N LEU A 15 -0.88 -12.01 -1.02
CA LEU A 15 -1.83 -12.70 -0.15
C LEU A 15 -1.65 -14.20 -0.31
N PRO A 16 -1.27 -14.95 0.75
CA PRO A 16 -1.17 -16.39 0.67
C PRO A 16 -2.57 -17.00 0.76
N MET A 17 -3.22 -17.20 -0.37
CA MET A 17 -4.52 -17.84 -0.44
C MET A 17 -4.44 -19.02 -1.41
N MET A 18 -4.40 -20.25 -0.89
CA MET A 18 -4.64 -21.49 -1.62
C MET A 18 -4.15 -21.50 -3.10
N GLY A 19 -2.87 -21.27 -3.33
CA GLY A 19 -2.30 -21.24 -4.68
C GLY A 19 -2.34 -19.88 -5.37
N PHE A 20 -2.91 -18.88 -4.73
CA PHE A 20 -2.95 -17.50 -5.25
C PHE A 20 -1.85 -16.60 -4.66
N THR A 21 -0.72 -17.21 -4.32
CA THR A 21 0.43 -16.47 -3.79
C THR A 21 1.29 -15.85 -4.88
N ASP A 22 1.11 -16.29 -6.12
CA ASP A 22 1.89 -15.78 -7.23
C ASP A 22 1.39 -14.41 -7.66
N ILE A 23 2.33 -13.50 -7.89
CA ILE A 23 2.01 -12.17 -8.40
C ILE A 23 1.77 -12.30 -9.91
N VAL A 24 0.67 -11.70 -10.39
CA VAL A 24 0.31 -11.76 -11.80
C VAL A 24 1.41 -11.15 -12.68
N PRO A 25 1.63 -11.68 -13.90
CA PRO A 25 2.72 -11.22 -14.76
C PRO A 25 2.67 -9.75 -15.14
N GLU A 26 1.48 -9.14 -15.12
CA GLU A 26 1.28 -7.73 -15.43
C GLU A 26 1.96 -6.80 -14.41
N ILE A 27 2.23 -7.31 -13.21
CA ILE A 27 2.99 -6.57 -12.20
C ILE A 27 4.44 -6.97 -12.33
N GLU A 28 5.26 -6.06 -12.84
CA GLU A 28 6.68 -6.29 -13.01
C GLU A 28 7.38 -6.29 -11.65
N ILE A 29 8.01 -7.41 -11.31
CA ILE A 29 8.78 -7.55 -10.07
C ILE A 29 10.26 -7.33 -10.40
N LYS A 30 10.89 -6.44 -9.65
CA LYS A 30 12.31 -6.13 -9.77
C LYS A 30 13.09 -6.73 -8.61
N PRO A 31 14.38 -7.00 -8.78
CA PRO A 31 15.19 -7.60 -7.70
C PRO A 31 15.21 -6.79 -6.40
N GLU A 32 15.09 -5.48 -6.49
CA GLU A 32 15.09 -4.59 -5.31
C GLU A 32 13.73 -4.51 -4.61
N ASP A 33 12.68 -5.10 -5.18
CA ASP A 33 11.35 -5.08 -4.56
C ASP A 33 11.30 -6.00 -3.34
N ILE A 34 10.57 -5.55 -2.33
CA ILE A 34 10.34 -6.34 -1.12
C ILE A 34 9.10 -7.19 -1.32
N LEU A 35 9.25 -8.50 -1.19
CA LEU A 35 8.12 -9.43 -1.23
C LEU A 35 7.79 -9.84 0.20
N ILE A 36 6.55 -9.56 0.61
CA ILE A 36 6.06 -9.92 1.94
C ILE A 36 4.91 -10.91 1.78
N GLU A 37 5.06 -12.06 2.40
CA GLU A 37 3.98 -13.02 2.50
C GLU A 37 3.23 -12.76 3.80
N LYS A 38 1.98 -12.34 3.69
CA LYS A 38 1.14 -12.06 4.85
C LYS A 38 0.06 -13.11 5.02
N LYS A 39 -0.27 -13.41 6.25
CA LYS A 39 -1.29 -14.41 6.62
C LYS A 39 -2.53 -13.78 7.24
N SER A 40 -2.60 -12.46 7.28
CA SER A 40 -3.70 -11.71 7.86
C SER A 40 -4.04 -10.52 6.97
N TRP A 41 -5.03 -9.75 7.38
CA TRP A 41 -5.51 -8.59 6.61
C TRP A 41 -4.42 -7.54 6.42
N ASN A 42 -3.71 -7.25 7.50
CA ASN A 42 -2.74 -6.17 7.49
C ASN A 42 -1.33 -6.71 7.16
N ALA A 43 -0.63 -5.99 6.32
CA ALA A 43 0.68 -6.40 5.83
C ALA A 43 1.79 -6.31 6.90
N PHE A 44 1.55 -5.59 7.98
CA PHE A 44 2.52 -5.46 9.06
C PHE A 44 2.44 -6.57 10.10
N PHE A 45 1.26 -7.20 10.22
CA PHE A 45 1.03 -8.18 11.29
C PHE A 45 1.86 -9.44 11.08
N GLN A 46 2.75 -9.72 12.04
CA GLN A 46 3.62 -10.90 12.02
C GLN A 46 4.45 -11.02 10.73
N THR A 47 4.88 -9.89 10.19
CA THR A 47 5.79 -9.83 9.05
C THR A 47 6.98 -8.94 9.40
N HIS A 48 7.98 -8.94 8.52
CA HIS A 48 9.15 -8.08 8.66
C HIS A 48 9.04 -6.79 7.85
N LEU A 49 7.81 -6.42 7.41
CA LEU A 49 7.61 -5.24 6.55
C LEU A 49 8.10 -3.95 7.22
N ASP A 50 7.71 -3.71 8.46
CA ASP A 50 8.12 -2.49 9.16
C ASP A 50 9.64 -2.39 9.27
N GLU A 51 10.28 -3.50 9.59
CA GLU A 51 11.74 -3.56 9.68
C GLU A 51 12.41 -3.24 8.34
N GLU A 52 11.90 -3.83 7.25
CA GLU A 52 12.44 -3.58 5.92
C GLU A 52 12.25 -2.13 5.47
N LEU A 53 11.10 -1.55 5.77
CA LEU A 53 10.83 -0.15 5.44
C LEU A 53 11.76 0.79 6.23
N LYS A 54 11.98 0.51 7.50
CA LYS A 54 12.88 1.30 8.34
C LYS A 54 14.33 1.21 7.89
N LYS A 55 14.79 0.03 7.51
CA LYS A 55 16.12 -0.15 6.95
C LYS A 55 16.37 0.72 5.72
N ARG A 56 15.33 0.99 4.96
CA ARG A 56 15.38 1.79 3.74
C ARG A 56 15.00 3.25 3.99
N GLU A 57 14.80 3.63 5.25
CA GLU A 57 14.43 4.98 5.67
C GLU A 57 13.15 5.48 4.98
N ILE A 58 12.22 4.57 4.73
CA ILE A 58 10.93 4.92 4.11
C ILE A 58 9.99 5.43 5.18
N THR A 59 9.41 6.61 4.97
CA THR A 59 8.50 7.26 5.90
C THR A 59 7.10 7.49 5.31
N GLN A 60 6.96 7.36 3.99
CA GLN A 60 5.70 7.59 3.30
C GLN A 60 5.35 6.37 2.45
N LEU A 61 4.10 5.95 2.53
CA LEU A 61 3.60 4.78 1.82
C LEU A 61 2.44 5.16 0.91
N VAL A 62 2.47 4.63 -0.31
CA VAL A 62 1.32 4.64 -1.20
C VAL A 62 0.65 3.28 -1.11
N LEU A 63 -0.62 3.24 -0.75
CA LEU A 63 -1.36 2.00 -0.58
C LEU A 63 -2.32 1.74 -1.75
N ALA A 64 -2.34 0.51 -2.20
CA ALA A 64 -3.19 0.03 -3.27
C ALA A 64 -3.48 -1.45 -3.07
N GLY A 65 -4.42 -1.99 -3.80
CA GLY A 65 -4.69 -3.44 -3.83
C GLY A 65 -6.12 -3.83 -3.59
N ILE A 66 -6.32 -5.08 -3.21
CA ILE A 66 -7.61 -5.74 -2.96
C ILE A 66 -7.52 -6.43 -1.60
N SER A 67 -8.49 -6.31 -0.76
CA SER A 67 -9.72 -5.52 -0.82
C SER A 67 -9.53 -4.21 -0.09
N THR A 68 -10.18 -3.17 -0.59
CA THR A 68 -10.10 -1.82 -0.01
C THR A 68 -10.39 -1.81 1.49
N SER A 69 -11.51 -2.40 1.92
CA SER A 69 -11.94 -2.36 3.32
C SER A 69 -11.27 -3.39 4.22
N ILE A 70 -10.51 -4.31 3.65
CA ILE A 70 -9.86 -5.38 4.41
C ILE A 70 -8.33 -5.18 4.41
N ALA A 71 -7.69 -5.53 3.32
CA ALA A 71 -6.22 -5.51 3.24
C ALA A 71 -5.68 -4.08 3.22
N VAL A 72 -6.26 -3.19 2.42
CA VAL A 72 -5.79 -1.81 2.32
C VAL A 72 -6.07 -1.06 3.61
N GLU A 73 -7.30 -1.09 4.09
CA GLU A 73 -7.66 -0.40 5.34
C GLU A 73 -6.92 -0.99 6.54
N GLY A 74 -6.83 -2.32 6.65
CA GLY A 74 -6.11 -2.98 7.74
C GLY A 74 -4.64 -2.57 7.78
N THR A 75 -3.99 -2.55 6.63
CA THR A 75 -2.59 -2.11 6.52
C THR A 75 -2.45 -0.62 6.81
N ALA A 76 -3.40 0.20 6.35
CA ALA A 76 -3.39 1.63 6.59
C ALA A 76 -3.49 1.97 8.07
N ARG A 77 -4.39 1.32 8.79
CA ARG A 77 -4.55 1.55 10.23
C ARG A 77 -3.27 1.21 10.98
N ALA A 78 -2.68 0.07 10.68
CA ALA A 78 -1.41 -0.34 11.30
C ALA A 78 -0.26 0.60 10.91
N GLY A 79 -0.15 0.97 9.65
CA GLY A 79 0.89 1.88 9.17
C GLY A 79 0.78 3.27 9.82
N SER A 80 -0.44 3.77 9.99
CA SER A 80 -0.69 5.03 10.68
C SER A 80 -0.21 4.97 12.13
N GLU A 81 -0.53 3.89 12.84
CA GLU A 81 -0.09 3.71 14.22
C GLU A 81 1.43 3.59 14.34
N LEU A 82 2.09 3.04 13.31
CA LEU A 82 3.54 2.94 13.26
C LEU A 82 4.22 4.25 12.84
N GLY A 83 3.45 5.27 12.50
CA GLY A 83 3.98 6.60 12.19
C GLY A 83 4.23 6.90 10.72
N TYR A 84 3.80 6.03 9.81
CA TYR A 84 3.96 6.28 8.39
C TYR A 84 2.94 7.31 7.87
N ASN A 85 3.39 8.14 6.94
CA ASN A 85 2.51 9.02 6.18
C ASN A 85 1.90 8.20 5.03
N LEU A 86 0.59 8.29 4.84
CA LEU A 86 -0.13 7.44 3.90
C LEU A 86 -0.75 8.22 2.76
N ILE A 87 -0.67 7.66 1.57
CA ILE A 87 -1.37 8.11 0.37
C ILE A 87 -2.14 6.92 -0.16
N PHE A 88 -3.41 7.12 -0.47
CA PHE A 88 -4.28 6.06 -1.00
C PHE A 88 -4.48 6.26 -2.49
N ALA A 89 -4.03 5.28 -3.28
CA ALA A 89 -4.24 5.27 -4.74
C ALA A 89 -5.66 4.80 -5.02
N THR A 90 -6.60 5.72 -5.08
CA THR A 90 -8.04 5.42 -5.06
C THR A 90 -8.53 4.64 -6.27
N ASP A 91 -7.88 4.79 -7.41
CA ASP A 91 -8.22 4.07 -8.63
C ASP A 91 -7.38 2.79 -8.83
N ALA A 92 -6.56 2.43 -7.84
CA ALA A 92 -5.78 1.20 -7.84
C ALA A 92 -6.18 0.27 -6.69
N MET A 93 -7.42 0.34 -6.27
CA MET A 93 -7.96 -0.56 -5.24
C MET A 93 -9.42 -0.88 -5.55
N THR A 94 -9.86 -2.04 -5.09
CA THR A 94 -11.24 -2.47 -5.27
C THR A 94 -11.65 -3.38 -4.12
N ASP A 95 -12.95 -3.64 -4.04
CA ASP A 95 -13.55 -4.45 -2.99
C ASP A 95 -14.71 -5.25 -3.56
N ARG A 96 -15.00 -6.39 -2.96
CA ARG A 96 -16.15 -7.20 -3.34
C ARG A 96 -17.46 -6.54 -2.94
N VAL A 97 -17.43 -5.70 -1.91
CA VAL A 97 -18.60 -5.01 -1.36
C VAL A 97 -18.45 -3.52 -1.67
N ARG A 98 -19.27 -3.01 -2.58
CA ARG A 98 -19.19 -1.61 -3.01
C ARG A 98 -19.34 -0.63 -1.85
N GLU A 99 -20.28 -0.89 -0.96
CA GLU A 99 -20.55 -0.02 0.19
C GLU A 99 -19.35 0.03 1.15
N ALA A 100 -18.66 -1.09 1.31
CA ALA A 100 -17.45 -1.16 2.12
C ALA A 100 -16.33 -0.36 1.50
N HIS A 101 -16.16 -0.48 0.18
CA HIS A 101 -15.17 0.31 -0.57
C HIS A 101 -15.43 1.81 -0.41
N THR A 102 -16.66 2.23 -0.64
CA THR A 102 -17.06 3.63 -0.51
C THR A 102 -16.87 4.13 0.92
N ASN A 103 -17.24 3.33 1.91
CA ASN A 103 -17.07 3.71 3.31
C ASN A 103 -15.60 3.95 3.66
N SER A 104 -14.71 3.08 3.21
CA SER A 104 -13.27 3.27 3.44
C SER A 104 -12.78 4.57 2.83
N LEU A 105 -13.14 4.84 1.58
CA LEU A 105 -12.70 6.05 0.87
C LEU A 105 -13.25 7.33 1.49
N VAL A 106 -14.50 7.32 1.91
CA VAL A 106 -15.20 8.53 2.38
C VAL A 106 -14.99 8.78 3.87
N ASN A 107 -15.05 7.73 4.68
CA ASN A 107 -15.13 7.87 6.12
C ASN A 107 -13.86 7.50 6.89
N ILE A 108 -13.01 6.66 6.31
CA ILE A 108 -11.85 6.14 7.04
C ILE A 108 -10.54 6.74 6.53
N PHE A 109 -10.26 6.61 5.23
CA PHE A 109 -8.97 7.02 4.67
C PHE A 109 -8.65 8.51 4.83
N PRO A 110 -9.63 9.44 4.75
CA PRO A 110 -9.32 10.85 4.99
C PRO A 110 -8.79 11.14 6.39
N ARG A 111 -9.05 10.26 7.35
CA ARG A 111 -8.53 10.39 8.72
C ARG A 111 -7.10 9.86 8.85
N LEU A 112 -6.65 9.07 7.88
CA LEU A 112 -5.37 8.37 7.95
C LEU A 112 -4.32 8.97 7.01
N GLY A 113 -4.74 9.65 5.94
CA GLY A 113 -3.80 10.17 4.96
C GLY A 113 -4.49 10.88 3.80
N GLU A 114 -3.77 10.99 2.70
CA GLU A 114 -4.24 11.66 1.49
C GLU A 114 -4.80 10.65 0.50
N LEU A 115 -5.84 11.07 -0.22
CA LEU A 115 -6.40 10.29 -1.33
C LEU A 115 -5.96 10.94 -2.64
N ALA A 116 -5.50 10.11 -3.57
CA ALA A 116 -5.08 10.59 -4.89
C ALA A 116 -5.23 9.48 -5.93
N THR A 117 -5.34 9.88 -7.19
CA THR A 117 -5.32 8.91 -8.28
C THR A 117 -3.89 8.50 -8.59
N VAL A 118 -3.74 7.36 -9.27
CA VAL A 118 -2.41 6.91 -9.73
C VAL A 118 -1.74 7.99 -10.58
N MET A 119 -2.49 8.65 -11.44
CA MET A 119 -1.96 9.73 -12.27
C MET A 119 -1.41 10.88 -11.44
N GLU A 120 -2.15 11.33 -10.44
CA GLU A 120 -1.70 12.40 -9.56
C GLU A 120 -0.44 12.01 -8.79
N ILE A 121 -0.40 10.80 -8.27
CA ILE A 121 0.75 10.27 -7.53
C ILE A 121 1.96 10.19 -8.46
N THR A 122 1.78 9.65 -9.66
CA THR A 122 2.86 9.52 -10.65
C THR A 122 3.42 10.88 -11.06
N ARG A 123 2.56 11.87 -11.25
CA ARG A 123 2.99 13.23 -11.57
C ARG A 123 3.85 13.84 -10.46
N LYS A 124 3.42 13.68 -9.22
CA LYS A 124 4.19 14.19 -8.07
C LYS A 124 5.54 13.52 -7.95
N LEU A 125 5.62 12.20 -8.16
CA LEU A 125 6.88 11.48 -8.14
C LEU A 125 7.80 11.92 -9.27
N SER A 126 7.27 12.13 -10.46
CA SER A 126 8.05 12.56 -11.62
C SER A 126 8.60 13.99 -11.45
N SER A 127 7.85 14.86 -10.79
CA SER A 127 8.26 16.22 -10.52
C SER A 127 9.16 16.36 -9.29
N GLY A 128 9.33 15.29 -8.52
CA GLY A 128 10.07 15.33 -7.25
C GLY A 128 9.38 16.12 -6.16
N SER A 129 8.08 16.39 -6.27
CA SER A 129 7.33 17.24 -5.34
C SER A 129 6.62 16.47 -4.21
N VAL A 130 6.76 15.16 -4.16
CA VAL A 130 6.23 14.34 -3.05
C VAL A 130 7.16 14.47 -1.85
N LYS A 131 6.60 14.86 -0.73
CA LYS A 131 7.34 15.05 0.52
C LYS A 131 6.91 14.05 1.58
#